data_25905981761c1e0ba93b3d8606d7b2f5
#
_entry.id   25905981761c1e0ba93b3d8606d7b2f5
#
_cell.length_a   1.000
_cell.length_b   1.000
_cell.length_c   1.000
_cell.angle_alpha   90.00
_cell.angle_beta   90.00
_cell.angle_gamma   90.00
#
_symmetry.space_group_name_H-M   'P 1'
#
loop_
_entity.id
_entity.type
_entity.pdbx_description
1 polymer ?
#
loop_
_entity_poly.entity_id
_entity_poly.type
_entity_poly.pdbx_seq_one_letter_code
_entity_poly.pdbx_strand_id
1 'polypeptide(L)'
;MTEWQAMATAPRGKQASRAGGKGEAIAELLLEVAQFFVRMRAVGQKRGFMTNWGAGSFGFLRSLALLGPLTVPQIARMRPTSRQRMQRLADELAAEGLVEFVDNPRHQRSKLVRLTRKGETRYRHLSARLLEIASTMGADLNEAHIRTATEIVRRLSAEAKER
;
A
#
# COMPACT_ATOMS: atom_id res chain seq x y z
N MET A 1 14.24 21.48 -20.87
CA MET A 1 13.37 21.78 -19.69
C MET A 1 11.95 21.67 -20.19
N THR A 2 11.25 20.61 -19.81
CA THR A 2 9.90 20.30 -20.26
C THR A 2 8.88 21.10 -19.44
N GLU A 3 7.77 21.53 -20.04
CA GLU A 3 6.67 22.30 -19.41
C GLU A 3 6.19 21.71 -18.06
N TRP A 4 6.44 20.44 -17.85
CA TRP A 4 6.12 19.75 -16.60
C TRP A 4 6.93 20.22 -15.38
N GLN A 5 8.17 20.68 -15.59
CA GLN A 5 9.02 21.22 -14.50
C GLN A 5 8.62 22.63 -14.08
N ALA A 6 8.01 23.40 -14.99
CA ALA A 6 7.54 24.75 -14.70
C ALA A 6 6.28 24.75 -13.82
N MET A 7 5.41 23.74 -13.92
CA MET A 7 4.22 23.61 -13.06
C MET A 7 4.54 23.17 -11.61
N ALA A 8 5.71 22.57 -11.37
CA ALA A 8 6.11 22.10 -10.03
C ALA A 8 6.74 23.20 -9.16
N THR A 9 7.06 24.37 -9.72
CA THR A 9 7.75 25.47 -9.03
C THR A 9 6.92 26.75 -8.89
N ALA A 10 5.63 26.71 -9.27
CA ALA A 10 4.75 27.86 -9.02
C ALA A 10 4.62 28.09 -7.51
N PRO A 11 4.84 29.34 -7.02
CA PRO A 11 4.67 29.63 -5.61
C PRO A 11 3.22 29.36 -5.22
N ARG A 12 3.02 28.57 -4.15
CA ARG A 12 1.69 28.36 -3.53
C ARG A 12 1.20 29.69 -2.96
N GLY A 13 0.75 30.56 -3.88
CA GLY A 13 0.11 31.83 -3.54
C GLY A 13 -1.23 31.55 -2.87
N LYS A 14 -1.41 32.14 -1.71
CA LYS A 14 -2.65 32.29 -0.93
C LYS A 14 -3.85 32.59 -1.81
N GLN A 15 -4.61 31.58 -2.22
CA GLN A 15 -6.00 31.70 -2.64
C GLN A 15 -6.65 30.32 -2.64
N ALA A 16 -6.76 29.71 -1.43
CA ALA A 16 -7.82 28.74 -1.20
C ALA A 16 -9.10 29.56 -1.05
N SER A 17 -9.83 29.75 -2.14
CA SER A 17 -11.17 30.30 -2.14
C SER A 17 -12.03 29.46 -1.19
N ARG A 18 -12.60 30.09 -0.16
CA ARG A 18 -13.52 29.53 0.83
C ARG A 18 -14.90 29.11 0.26
N ALA A 19 -15.00 28.80 -1.02
CA ALA A 19 -16.24 28.46 -1.71
C ALA A 19 -16.27 27.01 -2.25
N GLY A 20 -15.27 26.17 -1.96
CA GLY A 20 -15.25 24.79 -2.39
C GLY A 20 -16.19 23.93 -1.56
N GLY A 21 -17.19 23.28 -2.19
CA GLY A 21 -18.08 22.33 -1.52
C GLY A 21 -17.34 21.06 -1.10
N LYS A 22 -18.01 20.19 -0.29
CA LYS A 22 -17.49 18.90 0.16
C LYS A 22 -16.87 18.08 -0.98
N GLY A 23 -17.44 18.16 -2.19
CA GLY A 23 -16.92 17.45 -3.37
C GLY A 23 -15.53 17.94 -3.80
N GLU A 24 -15.27 19.23 -3.79
CA GLU A 24 -13.95 19.79 -4.11
C GLU A 24 -12.89 19.39 -3.08
N ALA A 25 -13.21 19.46 -1.79
CA ALA A 25 -12.30 19.02 -0.74
C ALA A 25 -11.94 17.53 -0.86
N ILE A 26 -12.89 16.68 -1.23
CA ILE A 26 -12.63 15.26 -1.49
C ILE A 26 -11.75 15.10 -2.73
N ALA A 27 -12.01 15.83 -3.82
CA ALA A 27 -11.21 15.76 -5.04
C ALA A 27 -9.76 16.19 -4.77
N GLU A 28 -9.54 17.27 -4.03
CA GLU A 28 -8.20 17.72 -3.60
C GLU A 28 -7.49 16.65 -2.77
N LEU A 29 -8.16 16.07 -1.78
CA LEU A 29 -7.62 14.97 -0.98
C LEU A 29 -7.19 13.77 -1.85
N LEU A 30 -8.01 13.37 -2.82
CA LEU A 30 -7.70 12.25 -3.71
C LEU A 30 -6.47 12.54 -4.57
N LEU A 31 -6.32 13.76 -5.08
CA LEU A 31 -5.15 14.18 -5.86
C LEU A 31 -3.87 14.18 -4.99
N GLU A 32 -3.92 14.70 -3.77
CA GLU A 32 -2.78 14.67 -2.84
C GLU A 32 -2.39 13.24 -2.43
N VAL A 33 -3.37 12.37 -2.18
CA VAL A 33 -3.12 10.94 -1.91
C VAL A 33 -2.44 10.25 -3.10
N ALA A 34 -2.87 10.55 -4.34
CA ALA A 34 -2.26 9.99 -5.54
C ALA A 34 -0.80 10.48 -5.71
N GLN A 35 -0.54 11.76 -5.54
CA GLN A 35 0.82 12.32 -5.61
C GLN A 35 1.72 11.78 -4.49
N PHE A 36 1.19 11.69 -3.27
CA PHE A 36 1.90 11.10 -2.14
C PHE A 36 2.30 9.64 -2.43
N PHE A 37 1.39 8.84 -2.99
CA PHE A 37 1.68 7.45 -3.37
C PHE A 37 2.85 7.36 -4.37
N VAL A 38 2.88 8.21 -5.40
CA VAL A 38 3.96 8.24 -6.38
C VAL A 38 5.30 8.59 -5.72
N ARG A 39 5.31 9.62 -4.86
CA ARG A 39 6.54 10.03 -4.12
C ARG A 39 7.02 8.93 -3.16
N MET A 40 6.10 8.32 -2.41
CA MET A 40 6.43 7.23 -1.48
C MET A 40 6.98 6.00 -2.20
N ARG A 41 6.48 5.70 -3.38
CA ARG A 41 7.04 4.63 -4.22
C ARG A 41 8.50 4.90 -4.57
N ALA A 42 8.84 6.12 -4.99
CA ALA A 42 10.21 6.50 -5.31
C ALA A 42 11.14 6.44 -4.09
N VAL A 43 10.67 6.94 -2.92
CA VAL A 43 11.40 6.84 -1.64
C VAL A 43 11.60 5.38 -1.24
N GLY A 44 10.55 4.57 -1.38
CA GLY A 44 10.59 3.16 -1.03
C GLY A 44 11.60 2.36 -1.85
N GLN A 45 11.72 2.65 -3.14
CA GLN A 45 12.74 2.04 -3.99
C GLN A 45 14.16 2.44 -3.58
N LYS A 46 14.40 3.75 -3.35
CA LYS A 46 15.72 4.25 -2.95
C LYS A 46 16.16 3.73 -1.58
N ARG A 47 15.26 3.60 -0.63
CA ARG A 47 15.55 3.19 0.75
C ARG A 47 15.39 1.69 1.01
N GLY A 48 15.07 0.89 -0.02
CA GLY A 48 15.04 -0.59 0.05
C GLY A 48 13.92 -1.18 0.91
N PHE A 49 12.89 -0.43 1.27
CA PHE A 49 11.72 -1.01 1.94
C PHE A 49 10.65 -1.49 0.93
N MET A 50 10.74 -1.08 -0.32
CA MET A 50 9.99 -1.71 -1.41
C MET A 50 10.85 -2.77 -2.06
N THR A 51 10.32 -3.96 -2.19
CA THR A 51 10.97 -5.06 -2.91
C THR A 51 11.00 -4.75 -4.42
N ASN A 52 11.79 -5.48 -5.19
CA ASN A 52 11.82 -5.39 -6.67
C ASN A 52 10.44 -5.52 -7.30
N TRP A 53 9.49 -6.13 -6.60
CA TRP A 53 8.09 -6.37 -6.98
C TRP A 53 7.15 -5.20 -6.64
N GLY A 54 7.67 -4.13 -6.04
CA GLY A 54 6.90 -2.95 -5.65
C GLY A 54 6.08 -3.12 -4.37
N ALA A 55 5.18 -2.16 -4.10
CA ALA A 55 4.33 -2.16 -2.89
C ALA A 55 3.42 -3.39 -2.77
N GLY A 56 3.20 -4.13 -3.87
CA GLY A 56 2.39 -5.33 -3.91
C GLY A 56 2.92 -6.45 -3.02
N SER A 57 4.24 -6.68 -3.01
CA SER A 57 4.85 -7.75 -2.21
C SER A 57 4.81 -7.46 -0.70
N PHE A 58 5.12 -6.24 -0.26
CA PHE A 58 4.97 -5.86 1.15
C PHE A 58 3.55 -6.08 1.63
N GLY A 59 2.59 -5.60 0.86
CA GLY A 59 1.19 -5.81 1.19
C GLY A 59 0.77 -7.28 1.18
N PHE A 60 1.31 -8.12 0.28
CA PHE A 60 1.06 -9.56 0.26
C PHE A 60 1.56 -10.22 1.56
N LEU A 61 2.83 -10.00 1.92
CA LEU A 61 3.42 -10.50 3.16
C LEU A 61 2.67 -9.99 4.39
N ARG A 62 2.26 -8.72 4.40
CA ARG A 62 1.47 -8.11 5.47
C ARG A 62 0.12 -8.81 5.66
N SER A 63 -0.57 -9.14 4.57
CA SER A 63 -1.85 -9.87 4.65
C SER A 63 -1.67 -11.21 5.34
N LEU A 64 -0.63 -11.97 4.97
CA LEU A 64 -0.33 -13.26 5.59
C LEU A 64 0.13 -13.12 7.05
N ALA A 65 0.90 -12.09 7.37
CA ALA A 65 1.36 -11.84 8.75
C ALA A 65 0.21 -11.50 9.71
N LEU A 66 -0.79 -10.76 9.24
CA LEU A 66 -1.91 -10.30 10.07
C LEU A 66 -3.09 -11.29 10.12
N LEU A 67 -3.33 -12.00 9.04
CA LEU A 67 -4.53 -12.83 8.86
C LEU A 67 -4.23 -14.34 8.84
N GLY A 68 -2.94 -14.72 8.87
CA GLY A 68 -2.52 -16.10 8.74
C GLY A 68 -2.57 -16.61 7.30
N PRO A 69 -2.58 -17.93 7.10
CA PRO A 69 -2.62 -18.56 5.79
C PRO A 69 -3.89 -18.22 5.01
N LEU A 70 -3.73 -17.80 3.76
CA LEU A 70 -4.82 -17.39 2.85
C LEU A 70 -4.65 -18.03 1.49
N THR A 71 -5.76 -18.25 0.78
CA THR A 71 -5.70 -18.60 -0.64
C THR A 71 -5.39 -17.36 -1.50
N VAL A 72 -4.76 -17.55 -2.66
CA VAL A 72 -4.51 -16.45 -3.62
C VAL A 72 -5.79 -15.69 -3.99
N PRO A 73 -6.95 -16.35 -4.24
CA PRO A 73 -8.20 -15.64 -4.45
C PRO A 73 -8.67 -14.78 -3.28
N GLN A 74 -8.42 -15.19 -2.03
CA GLN A 74 -8.74 -14.37 -0.85
C GLN A 74 -7.87 -13.10 -0.81
N ILE A 75 -6.57 -13.24 -1.06
CA ILE A 75 -5.65 -12.10 -1.11
C ILE A 75 -6.02 -11.15 -2.25
N ALA A 76 -6.37 -11.68 -3.44
CA ALA A 76 -6.76 -10.88 -4.59
C ALA A 76 -8.03 -10.05 -4.33
N ARG A 77 -9.03 -10.59 -3.63
CA ARG A 77 -10.26 -9.85 -3.27
C ARG A 77 -10.02 -8.67 -2.33
N MET A 78 -8.97 -8.70 -1.55
CA MET A 78 -8.61 -7.60 -0.64
C MET A 78 -7.88 -6.45 -1.35
N ARG A 79 -7.60 -6.57 -2.66
CA ARG A 79 -6.77 -5.62 -3.41
C ARG A 79 -7.36 -5.32 -4.77
N PRO A 80 -7.19 -4.09 -5.30
CA PRO A 80 -7.60 -3.72 -6.65
C PRO A 80 -6.62 -4.31 -7.69
N THR A 81 -6.59 -5.65 -7.82
CA THR A 81 -5.69 -6.35 -8.73
C THR A 81 -6.31 -7.64 -9.23
N SER A 82 -5.89 -8.12 -10.40
CA SER A 82 -6.39 -9.37 -10.95
C SER A 82 -5.87 -10.60 -10.19
N ARG A 83 -6.66 -11.68 -10.17
CA ARG A 83 -6.25 -12.97 -9.60
C ARG A 83 -4.96 -13.49 -10.23
N GLN A 84 -4.82 -13.36 -11.56
CA GLN A 84 -3.64 -13.80 -12.29
C GLN A 84 -2.38 -13.06 -11.84
N ARG A 85 -2.46 -11.74 -11.67
CA ARG A 85 -1.32 -10.95 -11.18
C ARG A 85 -0.96 -11.35 -9.75
N MET A 86 -1.96 -11.62 -8.91
CA MET A 86 -1.73 -12.06 -7.52
C MET A 86 -1.14 -13.47 -7.47
N GLN A 87 -1.55 -14.37 -8.38
CA GLN A 87 -0.94 -15.71 -8.49
C GLN A 87 0.54 -15.60 -8.87
N ARG A 88 0.85 -14.82 -9.91
CA ARG A 88 2.25 -14.61 -10.32
C ARG A 88 3.11 -14.08 -9.16
N LEU A 89 2.61 -13.10 -8.41
CA LEU A 89 3.31 -12.58 -7.24
C LEU A 89 3.52 -13.64 -6.16
N ALA A 90 2.53 -14.50 -5.92
CA ALA A 90 2.66 -15.61 -4.97
C ALA A 90 3.74 -16.60 -5.40
N ASP A 91 3.78 -16.94 -6.70
CA ASP A 91 4.78 -17.86 -7.26
C ASP A 91 6.20 -17.27 -7.17
N GLU A 92 6.36 -15.98 -7.45
CA GLU A 92 7.62 -15.25 -7.31
C GLU A 92 8.11 -15.22 -5.87
N LEU A 93 7.23 -14.91 -4.91
CA LEU A 93 7.57 -14.92 -3.48
C LEU A 93 7.89 -16.34 -2.97
N ALA A 94 7.26 -17.37 -3.54
CA ALA A 94 7.57 -18.75 -3.23
C ALA A 94 8.93 -19.16 -3.79
N ALA A 95 9.27 -18.74 -5.01
CA ALA A 95 10.60 -18.97 -5.60
C ALA A 95 11.72 -18.29 -4.78
N GLU A 96 11.44 -17.13 -4.16
CA GLU A 96 12.34 -16.48 -3.20
C GLU A 96 12.37 -17.15 -1.83
N GLY A 97 11.51 -18.13 -1.58
CA GLY A 97 11.38 -18.82 -0.28
C GLY A 97 10.78 -17.94 0.82
N LEU A 98 10.03 -16.89 0.47
CA LEU A 98 9.38 -16.01 1.43
C LEU A 98 7.99 -16.52 1.83
N VAL A 99 7.34 -17.23 0.94
CA VAL A 99 6.06 -17.92 1.20
C VAL A 99 6.15 -19.35 0.73
N GLU A 100 5.22 -20.18 1.18
CA GLU A 100 5.04 -21.54 0.71
C GLU A 100 3.57 -21.87 0.51
N PHE A 101 3.30 -22.77 -0.43
CA PHE A 101 1.98 -23.31 -0.67
C PHE A 101 1.77 -24.58 0.15
N VAL A 102 0.72 -24.59 0.94
CA VAL A 102 0.33 -25.74 1.77
C VAL A 102 -1.08 -26.22 1.43
N ASP A 103 -1.38 -27.45 1.77
CA ASP A 103 -2.71 -28.01 1.52
C ASP A 103 -3.77 -27.27 2.35
N ASN A 104 -4.94 -27.09 1.74
CA ASN A 104 -6.07 -26.45 2.39
C ASN A 104 -7.06 -27.54 2.85
N PRO A 105 -7.18 -27.76 4.16
CA PRO A 105 -8.06 -28.80 4.68
C PRO A 105 -9.55 -28.55 4.40
N ARG A 106 -9.90 -27.27 4.11
CA ARG A 106 -11.28 -26.87 3.78
C ARG A 106 -11.59 -26.91 2.30
N HIS A 107 -10.58 -27.01 1.43
CA HIS A 107 -10.78 -26.89 -0.01
C HIS A 107 -9.61 -27.48 -0.82
N GLN A 108 -9.71 -28.74 -1.20
CA GLN A 108 -8.62 -29.50 -1.86
C GLN A 108 -8.07 -28.86 -3.15
N ARG A 109 -8.90 -28.10 -3.89
CA ARG A 109 -8.51 -27.46 -5.16
C ARG A 109 -7.81 -26.10 -5.01
N SER A 110 -7.73 -25.55 -3.79
CA SER A 110 -7.19 -24.19 -3.57
C SER A 110 -6.20 -24.20 -2.41
N LYS A 111 -4.92 -24.27 -2.73
CA LYS A 111 -3.85 -24.24 -1.72
C LYS A 111 -3.87 -22.95 -0.90
N LEU A 112 -3.47 -23.05 0.35
CA LEU A 112 -3.17 -21.91 1.19
C LEU A 112 -1.73 -21.45 0.92
N VAL A 113 -1.51 -20.16 0.99
CA VAL A 113 -0.20 -19.52 1.02
C VAL A 113 0.06 -19.09 2.46
N ARG A 114 1.23 -19.42 3.00
CA ARG A 114 1.67 -18.94 4.32
C ARG A 114 3.09 -18.39 4.26
N LEU A 115 3.46 -17.57 5.23
CA LEU A 115 4.83 -17.10 5.39
C LEU A 115 5.73 -18.27 5.81
N THR A 116 6.94 -18.29 5.25
CA THR A 116 8.05 -19.06 5.81
C THR A 116 8.72 -18.24 6.93
N ARG A 117 9.62 -18.85 7.70
CA ARG A 117 10.46 -18.12 8.68
C ARG A 117 11.26 -16.97 8.03
N LYS A 118 11.75 -17.19 6.80
CA LYS A 118 12.42 -16.17 5.99
C LYS A 118 11.45 -15.03 5.63
N GLY A 119 10.22 -15.37 5.23
CA GLY A 119 9.16 -14.40 4.93
C GLY A 119 8.76 -13.56 6.13
N GLU A 120 8.61 -14.16 7.30
CA GLU A 120 8.32 -13.43 8.55
C GLU A 120 9.44 -12.44 8.90
N THR A 121 10.69 -12.88 8.80
CA THR A 121 11.85 -12.02 9.05
C THR A 121 11.90 -10.87 8.05
N ARG A 122 11.66 -11.16 6.76
CA ARG A 122 11.59 -10.13 5.72
C ARG A 122 10.47 -9.13 5.96
N TYR A 123 9.28 -9.61 6.32
CA TYR A 123 8.15 -8.73 6.67
C TYR A 123 8.46 -7.81 7.84
N ARG A 124 9.03 -8.35 8.94
CA ARG A 124 9.42 -7.56 10.12
C ARG A 124 10.43 -6.47 9.75
N HIS A 125 11.45 -6.81 8.96
CA HIS A 125 12.44 -5.85 8.49
C HIS A 125 11.80 -4.72 7.67
N LEU A 126 10.95 -5.05 6.70
CA LEU A 126 10.27 -4.05 5.87
C LEU A 126 9.32 -3.17 6.71
N SER A 127 8.64 -3.75 7.69
CA SER A 127 7.75 -3.02 8.60
C SER A 127 8.52 -2.04 9.49
N ALA A 128 9.68 -2.45 10.02
CA ALA A 128 10.54 -1.59 10.82
C ALA A 128 11.07 -0.40 9.98
N ARG A 129 11.49 -0.66 8.75
CA ARG A 129 11.95 0.39 7.83
C ARG A 129 10.84 1.37 7.46
N LEU A 130 9.63 0.87 7.23
CA LEU A 130 8.48 1.74 6.98
C LEU A 130 8.17 2.63 8.19
N LEU A 131 8.21 2.06 9.40
CA LEU A 131 7.97 2.81 10.63
C LEU A 131 9.02 3.91 10.85
N GLU A 132 10.31 3.60 10.64
CA GLU A 132 11.41 4.56 10.71
C GLU A 132 11.18 5.76 9.78
N ILE A 133 10.84 5.49 8.51
CA ILE A 133 10.55 6.53 7.52
C ILE A 133 9.32 7.35 7.91
N ALA A 134 8.25 6.69 8.34
CA ALA A 134 7.03 7.35 8.76
C ALA A 134 7.25 8.26 9.97
N SER A 135 8.00 7.79 10.97
CA SER A 135 8.34 8.58 12.16
C SER A 135 9.14 9.84 11.82
N THR A 136 10.09 9.73 10.88
CA THR A 136 10.88 10.89 10.44
C THR A 136 10.05 11.88 9.65
N MET A 137 9.16 11.39 8.75
CA MET A 137 8.34 12.26 7.90
C MET A 137 7.23 12.97 8.64
N GLY A 138 6.73 12.40 9.71
CA GLY A 138 5.59 12.90 10.46
C GLY A 138 5.93 13.44 11.85
N ALA A 139 7.20 13.76 12.11
CA ALA A 139 7.67 14.13 13.45
C ALA A 139 6.97 15.36 14.04
N ASP A 140 6.51 16.28 13.21
CA ASP A 140 5.80 17.52 13.56
C ASP A 140 4.27 17.42 13.44
N LEU A 141 3.75 16.28 13.00
CA LEU A 141 2.32 16.11 12.76
C LEU A 141 1.58 15.65 14.02
N ASN A 142 0.38 16.18 14.21
CA ASN A 142 -0.50 15.77 15.30
C ASN A 142 -1.10 14.38 15.05
N GLU A 143 -0.94 13.46 15.98
CA GLU A 143 -1.40 12.08 15.88
C GLU A 143 -2.91 11.97 15.65
N ALA A 144 -3.72 12.79 16.31
CA ALA A 144 -5.18 12.77 16.14
C ALA A 144 -5.58 13.16 14.71
N HIS A 145 -4.91 14.13 14.11
CA HIS A 145 -5.15 14.50 12.71
C HIS A 145 -4.74 13.39 11.74
N ILE A 146 -3.62 12.68 12.01
CA ILE A 146 -3.21 11.52 11.21
C ILE A 146 -4.24 10.41 11.28
N ARG A 147 -4.78 10.10 12.47
CA ARG A 147 -5.82 9.09 12.67
C ARG A 147 -7.10 9.46 11.92
N THR A 148 -7.53 10.73 12.00
CA THR A 148 -8.70 11.24 11.25
C THR A 148 -8.51 11.10 9.74
N ALA A 149 -7.35 11.53 9.22
CA ALA A 149 -7.05 11.40 7.80
C ALA A 149 -7.04 9.93 7.34
N THR A 150 -6.47 9.03 8.16
CA THR A 150 -6.47 7.59 7.90
C THR A 150 -7.88 7.03 7.80
N GLU A 151 -8.78 7.44 8.71
CA GLU A 151 -10.18 7.00 8.70
C GLU A 151 -10.93 7.51 7.47
N ILE A 152 -10.75 8.78 7.09
CA ILE A 152 -11.35 9.35 5.88
C ILE A 152 -10.90 8.56 4.64
N VAL A 153 -9.59 8.33 4.46
CA VAL A 153 -9.06 7.57 3.33
C VAL A 153 -9.60 6.14 3.32
N ARG A 154 -9.73 5.49 4.49
CA ARG A 154 -10.30 4.14 4.60
C ARG A 154 -11.77 4.10 4.15
N ARG A 155 -12.57 5.07 4.56
CA ARG A 155 -14.00 5.17 4.15
C ARG A 155 -14.13 5.39 2.65
N LEU A 156 -13.37 6.34 2.08
CA LEU A 156 -13.38 6.58 0.63
C LEU A 156 -12.93 5.33 -0.16
N SER A 157 -11.96 4.58 0.37
CA SER A 157 -11.50 3.33 -0.26
C SER A 157 -12.55 2.23 -0.20
N ALA A 158 -13.40 2.17 0.82
CA ALA A 158 -14.51 1.22 0.91
C ALA A 158 -15.59 1.56 -0.13
N GLU A 159 -16.02 2.83 -0.22
CA GLU A 159 -17.01 3.30 -1.20
C GLU A 159 -16.55 3.09 -2.65
N ALA A 160 -15.26 3.21 -2.93
CA ALA A 160 -14.69 2.96 -4.27
C ALA A 160 -14.70 1.47 -4.70
N LYS A 161 -14.94 0.54 -3.77
CA LYS A 161 -15.07 -0.91 -4.11
C LYS A 161 -16.49 -1.31 -4.50
N GLU A 162 -17.47 -0.54 -4.08
CA GLU A 162 -18.89 -0.84 -4.28
C GLU A 162 -19.43 -0.27 -5.61
N ARG A 163 -18.65 0.55 -6.30
CA ARG A 163 -18.96 1.14 -7.61
C ARG A 163 -18.23 0.42 -8.73
#